data_dc653e0e9bec3aa56861697df06443a5
#
_entry.id   dc653e0e9bec3aa56861697df06443a5
#
_cell.length_a   1.000
_cell.length_b   1.000
_cell.length_c   1.000
_cell.angle_alpha   90.00
_cell.angle_beta   90.00
_cell.angle_gamma   90.00
#
_symmetry.space_group_name_H-M   'P 1'
#
loop_
_entity.id
_entity.type
_entity.pdbx_description
1 polymer ?
#
loop_
_entity_poly.entity_id
_entity_poly.type
_entity_poly.pdbx_seq_one_letter_code
_entity_poly.pdbx_strand_id
1 'polypeptide(L)'
;MNTFSLKIVTSDGLCYDGQAEELIVRTVSGDLGILAGHCNCVAPLGMGMATVKIDGEKRYGACIGGMVTVLDGNVKLVPTTFEWADQIDADRAYDSEGRAKRILGDKNSSETDLRLAEARLKRALIRQSVAGYKPR
;
A
#
# COMPACT_ATOMS: atom_id res chain seq x y z
N MET A 1 8.80 14.33 20.03
CA MET A 1 7.73 14.37 19.04
C MET A 1 6.62 13.43 19.43
N ASN A 2 5.38 13.80 19.12
CA ASN A 2 4.23 12.95 19.43
C ASN A 2 4.20 11.75 18.48
N THR A 3 4.03 10.57 19.05
CA THR A 3 3.95 9.32 18.30
C THR A 3 2.66 8.59 18.63
N PHE A 4 2.32 7.62 17.80
CA PHE A 4 1.23 6.69 18.03
C PHE A 4 1.71 5.27 17.78
N SER A 5 1.00 4.30 18.35
CA SER A 5 1.27 2.89 18.12
C SER A 5 0.78 2.49 16.74
N LEU A 6 1.64 1.92 15.92
CA LEU A 6 1.31 1.46 14.56
C LEU A 6 1.67 0.00 14.40
N LYS A 7 0.72 -0.78 13.91
CA LYS A 7 0.94 -2.17 13.53
C LYS A 7 0.51 -2.36 12.08
N ILE A 8 1.39 -2.92 11.26
CA ILE A 8 1.09 -3.26 9.86
C ILE A 8 1.17 -4.78 9.73
N VAL A 9 0.04 -5.40 9.42
CA VAL A 9 -0.09 -6.87 9.38
C VAL A 9 -0.79 -7.29 8.10
N THR A 10 -0.24 -8.30 7.43
CA THR A 10 -0.89 -8.96 6.29
C THR A 10 -1.08 -10.45 6.60
N SER A 11 -1.72 -11.19 5.68
CA SER A 11 -1.84 -12.64 5.81
C SER A 11 -0.47 -13.34 5.84
N ASP A 12 0.56 -12.71 5.29
CA ASP A 12 1.92 -13.25 5.26
C ASP A 12 2.72 -12.93 6.54
N GLY A 13 2.18 -12.12 7.43
CA GLY A 13 2.78 -11.83 8.70
C GLY A 13 2.89 -10.35 9.03
N LEU A 14 3.70 -10.07 10.04
CA LEU A 14 3.89 -8.72 10.57
C LEU A 14 4.92 -7.96 9.72
N CYS A 15 4.52 -6.78 9.24
CA CYS A 15 5.39 -5.90 8.46
C CYS A 15 6.01 -4.79 9.30
N TYR A 16 5.33 -4.35 10.35
CA TYR A 16 5.82 -3.33 11.28
C TYR A 16 5.02 -3.39 12.58
N ASP A 17 5.70 -3.16 13.70
CA ASP A 17 5.07 -3.03 15.01
C ASP A 17 5.93 -2.09 15.85
N GLY A 18 5.45 -0.87 16.06
CA GLY A 18 6.21 0.13 16.82
C GLY A 18 5.55 1.48 16.81
N GLN A 19 6.32 2.51 17.14
CA GLN A 19 5.84 3.88 17.17
C GLN A 19 6.06 4.55 15.81
N ALA A 20 5.12 5.39 15.41
CA ALA A 20 5.21 6.19 14.21
C ALA A 20 4.77 7.63 14.51
N GLU A 21 5.28 8.57 13.74
CA GLU A 21 4.94 9.99 13.87
C GLU A 21 3.83 10.39 12.90
N GLU A 22 3.77 9.72 11.76
CA GLU A 22 2.81 10.01 10.69
C GLU A 22 2.58 8.77 9.85
N LEU A 23 1.34 8.58 9.41
CA LEU A 23 0.98 7.56 8.43
C LEU A 23 0.10 8.22 7.38
N ILE A 24 0.45 8.09 6.10
CA ILE A 24 -0.39 8.50 4.99
C ILE A 24 -0.66 7.27 4.16
N VAL A 25 -1.94 6.98 3.93
CA VAL A 25 -2.37 5.83 3.13
C VAL A 25 -3.43 6.25 2.11
N ARG A 26 -3.51 5.51 1.01
CA ARG A 26 -4.57 5.68 0.03
C ARG A 26 -5.78 4.86 0.45
N THR A 27 -6.89 5.54 0.69
CA THR A 27 -8.20 4.90 0.90
C THR A 27 -9.00 4.95 -0.39
N VAL A 28 -10.16 4.27 -0.40
CA VAL A 28 -11.07 4.31 -1.55
C VAL A 28 -11.62 5.72 -1.79
N SER A 29 -11.57 6.60 -0.78
CA SER A 29 -12.06 7.99 -0.86
C SER A 29 -10.93 9.01 -1.07
N GLY A 30 -9.68 8.58 -1.17
CA GLY A 30 -8.51 9.43 -1.31
C GLY A 30 -7.49 9.20 -0.20
N ASP A 31 -6.48 10.05 -0.13
CA ASP A 31 -5.43 9.92 0.87
C ASP A 31 -5.93 10.27 2.27
N LEU A 32 -5.55 9.45 3.24
CA LEU A 32 -5.82 9.67 4.66
C LEU A 32 -4.51 9.86 5.41
N GLY A 33 -4.36 11.01 6.07
CA GLY A 33 -3.21 11.29 6.94
C GLY A 33 -3.56 11.08 8.40
N ILE A 34 -2.72 10.34 9.12
CA ILE A 34 -2.90 10.03 10.54
C ILE A 34 -1.70 10.54 11.31
N LEU A 35 -1.98 11.36 12.32
CA LEU A 35 -1.01 11.87 13.28
C LEU A 35 -1.42 11.41 14.68
N ALA A 36 -0.54 11.61 15.67
CA ALA A 36 -0.88 11.33 17.06
C ALA A 36 -2.13 12.12 17.46
N GLY A 37 -3.05 11.48 18.16
CA GLY A 37 -4.31 12.10 18.58
C GLY A 37 -5.42 12.06 17.53
N HIS A 38 -5.23 11.37 16.43
CA HIS A 38 -6.27 11.21 15.41
C HIS A 38 -7.52 10.56 15.99
N CYS A 39 -8.69 11.03 15.59
CA CYS A 39 -9.97 10.47 16.06
C CYS A 39 -10.13 9.01 15.60
N ASN A 40 -10.94 8.29 16.35
CA ASN A 40 -11.26 6.90 15.98
C ASN A 40 -11.92 6.84 14.61
N CYS A 41 -11.45 5.95 13.76
CA CYS A 41 -12.04 5.76 12.44
C CYS A 41 -11.67 4.39 11.86
N VAL A 42 -12.43 3.99 10.85
CA VAL A 42 -12.17 2.78 10.05
C VAL A 42 -12.34 3.19 8.60
N ALA A 43 -11.39 2.83 7.75
CA ALA A 43 -11.48 3.15 6.33
C ALA A 43 -10.98 1.98 5.47
N PRO A 44 -11.68 1.67 4.37
CA PRO A 44 -11.19 0.69 3.41
C PRO A 44 -10.05 1.29 2.58
N LEU A 45 -9.02 0.48 2.38
CA LEU A 45 -7.83 0.88 1.62
C LEU A 45 -8.04 0.68 0.12
N GLY A 46 -7.52 1.62 -0.66
CA GLY A 46 -7.36 1.47 -2.10
C GLY A 46 -5.99 0.89 -2.42
N MET A 47 -5.50 1.18 -3.61
CA MET A 47 -4.16 0.82 -4.05
C MET A 47 -3.29 2.06 -4.12
N GLY A 48 -2.18 2.08 -3.43
CA GLY A 48 -1.29 3.23 -3.45
C GLY A 48 -0.05 3.07 -2.60
N MET A 49 0.67 4.16 -2.50
CA MET A 49 1.86 4.24 -1.65
C MET A 49 1.45 4.62 -0.23
N ALA A 50 1.95 3.88 0.73
CA ALA A 50 1.88 4.26 2.13
C ALA A 50 3.16 4.99 2.51
N THR A 51 3.03 6.08 3.26
CA THR A 51 4.15 6.83 3.81
C THR A 51 4.10 6.72 5.32
N VAL A 52 5.18 6.24 5.92
CA VAL A 52 5.29 6.06 7.38
C VAL A 52 6.50 6.85 7.87
N LYS A 53 6.28 7.79 8.78
CA LYS A 53 7.38 8.54 9.39
C LYS A 53 7.76 7.91 10.72
N ILE A 54 9.00 7.46 10.81
CA ILE A 54 9.56 6.75 11.97
C ILE A 54 10.90 7.40 12.33
N ASP A 55 11.03 7.87 13.56
CA ASP A 55 12.26 8.53 14.05
C ASP A 55 12.77 9.64 13.12
N GLY A 56 11.84 10.45 12.61
CA GLY A 56 12.16 11.57 11.73
C GLY A 56 12.39 11.21 10.28
N GLU A 57 12.42 9.93 9.95
CA GLU A 57 12.66 9.45 8.59
C GLU A 57 11.40 8.85 7.97
N LYS A 58 11.19 9.12 6.70
CA LYS A 58 10.04 8.59 5.96
C LYS A 58 10.41 7.28 5.28
N ARG A 59 9.56 6.28 5.47
CA ARG A 59 9.62 5.01 4.74
C ARG A 59 8.39 4.88 3.87
N TYR A 60 8.55 4.22 2.74
CA TYR A 60 7.49 4.07 1.75
C TYR A 60 7.20 2.61 1.50
N GLY A 61 5.92 2.28 1.29
CA GLY A 61 5.48 0.92 1.02
C GLY A 61 4.38 0.89 -0.03
N ALA A 62 4.31 -0.19 -0.79
CA ALA A 62 3.19 -0.48 -1.68
C ALA A 62 2.09 -1.14 -0.84
N CYS A 63 0.99 -0.43 -0.68
CA CYS A 63 -0.14 -0.83 0.16
C CYS A 63 -1.35 -1.05 -0.72
N ILE A 64 -1.83 -2.28 -0.78
CA ILE A 64 -2.87 -2.67 -1.74
C ILE A 64 -4.02 -3.34 -0.99
N GLY A 65 -5.18 -2.68 -1.01
CA GLY A 65 -6.41 -3.19 -0.42
C GLY A 65 -6.37 -3.31 1.10
N GLY A 66 -7.44 -3.82 1.67
CA GLY A 66 -7.54 -4.05 3.11
C GLY A 66 -8.20 -2.90 3.85
N MET A 67 -7.82 -2.73 5.11
CA MET A 67 -8.43 -1.76 6.02
C MET A 67 -7.40 -1.07 6.89
N VAL A 68 -7.70 0.17 7.29
CA VAL A 68 -6.98 0.87 8.34
C VAL A 68 -7.97 1.22 9.46
N THR A 69 -7.55 1.01 10.70
CA THR A 69 -8.35 1.35 11.89
C THR A 69 -7.56 2.24 12.83
N VAL A 70 -8.21 3.24 13.39
CA VAL A 70 -7.69 4.05 14.49
C VAL A 70 -8.64 3.88 15.65
N LEU A 71 -8.15 3.35 16.76
CA LEU A 71 -8.94 3.12 17.97
C LEU A 71 -8.11 3.47 19.20
N ASP A 72 -8.57 4.51 19.92
CA ASP A 72 -7.94 4.97 21.17
C ASP A 72 -6.43 5.18 21.06
N GLY A 73 -6.00 5.81 19.96
CA GLY A 73 -4.59 6.10 19.70
C GLY A 73 -3.80 4.96 19.11
N ASN A 74 -4.40 3.80 18.91
CA ASN A 74 -3.75 2.64 18.29
C ASN A 74 -4.17 2.54 16.83
N VAL A 75 -3.19 2.53 15.94
CA VAL A 75 -3.41 2.45 14.50
C VAL A 75 -3.03 1.06 14.02
N LYS A 76 -3.96 0.42 13.32
CA LYS A 76 -3.73 -0.90 12.74
C LYS A 76 -4.00 -0.82 11.24
N LEU A 77 -2.98 -1.11 10.47
CA LEU A 77 -3.04 -1.18 9.02
C LEU A 77 -3.04 -2.66 8.62
N VAL A 78 -4.12 -3.10 7.98
CA VAL A 78 -4.28 -4.51 7.59
C VAL A 78 -4.51 -4.56 6.09
N PRO A 79 -3.47 -4.36 5.29
CA PRO A 79 -3.58 -4.43 3.83
C PRO A 79 -3.68 -5.87 3.34
N THR A 80 -4.22 -6.06 2.15
CA THR A 80 -4.22 -7.35 1.49
C THR A 80 -2.78 -7.74 1.14
N THR A 81 -2.03 -6.80 0.57
CA THR A 81 -0.57 -6.95 0.37
C THR A 81 0.14 -5.68 0.78
N PHE A 82 1.34 -5.83 1.32
CA PHE A 82 2.20 -4.73 1.70
C PHE A 82 3.66 -5.10 1.47
N GLU A 83 4.39 -4.22 0.82
CA GLU A 83 5.83 -4.37 0.63
C GLU A 83 6.51 -3.03 0.86
N TRP A 84 7.54 -3.01 1.70
CA TRP A 84 8.40 -1.83 1.80
C TRP A 84 9.13 -1.59 0.48
N ALA A 85 9.42 -0.32 0.17
CA ALA A 85 10.05 0.05 -1.09
C ALA A 85 11.34 -0.72 -1.38
N ASP A 86 12.15 -0.95 -0.36
CA ASP A 86 13.42 -1.69 -0.49
C ASP A 86 13.25 -3.20 -0.62
N GLN A 87 12.05 -3.73 -0.41
CA GLN A 87 11.71 -5.15 -0.56
C GLN A 87 11.08 -5.46 -1.92
N ILE A 88 10.70 -4.44 -2.68
CA ILE A 88 10.01 -4.62 -3.97
C ILE A 88 11.00 -5.06 -5.05
N ASP A 89 10.68 -6.16 -5.72
CA ASP A 89 11.37 -6.60 -6.91
C ASP A 89 10.81 -5.84 -8.12
N ALA A 90 11.49 -4.77 -8.52
CA ALA A 90 11.05 -3.91 -9.61
C ALA A 90 11.00 -4.63 -10.95
N ASP A 91 11.95 -5.55 -11.21
CA ASP A 91 11.99 -6.33 -12.46
C ASP A 91 10.80 -7.26 -12.55
N ARG A 92 10.44 -7.92 -11.46
CA ARG A 92 9.25 -8.77 -11.38
C ARG A 92 7.97 -7.98 -11.59
N ALA A 93 7.90 -6.77 -11.02
CA ALA A 93 6.75 -5.88 -11.21
C ALA A 93 6.64 -5.44 -12.67
N TYR A 94 7.76 -5.13 -13.30
CA TYR A 94 7.82 -4.79 -14.73
C TYR A 94 7.34 -5.95 -15.61
N ASP A 95 7.79 -7.18 -15.33
CA ASP A 95 7.36 -8.37 -16.06
C ASP A 95 5.86 -8.62 -15.89
N SER A 96 5.34 -8.42 -14.69
CA SER A 96 3.91 -8.54 -14.39
C SER A 96 3.09 -7.52 -15.20
N GLU A 97 3.59 -6.29 -15.32
CA GLU A 97 2.96 -5.27 -16.16
C GLU A 97 2.87 -5.73 -17.62
N GLY A 98 3.97 -6.26 -18.16
CA GLY A 98 4.01 -6.74 -19.54
C GLY A 98 3.02 -7.88 -19.79
N ARG A 99 2.93 -8.83 -18.87
CA ARG A 99 1.97 -9.94 -18.98
C ARG A 99 0.51 -9.44 -18.93
N ALA A 100 0.21 -8.50 -18.04
CA ALA A 100 -1.11 -7.93 -17.93
C ALA A 100 -1.51 -7.17 -19.19
N LYS A 101 -0.60 -6.38 -19.75
CA LYS A 101 -0.84 -5.64 -21.00
C LYS A 101 -1.11 -6.58 -22.18
N ARG A 102 -0.43 -7.73 -22.25
CA ARG A 102 -0.66 -8.72 -23.31
C ARG A 102 -2.07 -9.29 -23.22
N ILE A 103 -2.55 -9.61 -22.02
CA ILE A 103 -3.91 -10.13 -21.82
C ILE A 103 -4.94 -9.05 -22.20
N LEU A 104 -4.71 -7.79 -21.81
CA LEU A 104 -5.61 -6.68 -22.14
C LEU A 104 -5.68 -6.40 -23.65
N GLY A 105 -4.60 -6.68 -24.38
CA GLY A 105 -4.55 -6.52 -25.84
C GLY A 105 -5.03 -7.74 -26.63
N ASP A 106 -5.32 -8.84 -25.99
CA ASP A 106 -5.74 -10.07 -26.65
C ASP A 106 -7.25 -10.08 -26.87
N LYS A 107 -7.67 -10.20 -28.14
CA LYS A 107 -9.09 -10.24 -28.50
C LYS A 107 -9.83 -11.47 -27.98
N ASN A 108 -9.10 -12.54 -27.67
CA ASN A 108 -9.68 -13.80 -27.18
C ASN A 108 -9.80 -13.85 -25.65
N SER A 109 -9.36 -12.80 -24.94
CA SER A 109 -9.46 -12.76 -23.49
C SER A 109 -10.92 -12.65 -23.04
N SER A 110 -11.29 -13.42 -22.03
CA SER A 110 -12.61 -13.32 -21.43
C SER A 110 -12.75 -12.04 -20.60
N GLU A 111 -13.99 -11.67 -20.27
CA GLU A 111 -14.24 -10.51 -19.41
C GLU A 111 -13.57 -10.69 -18.05
N THR A 112 -13.58 -11.89 -17.48
CA THR A 112 -12.90 -12.20 -16.23
C THR A 112 -11.38 -12.02 -16.37
N ASP A 113 -10.79 -12.50 -17.47
CA ASP A 113 -9.37 -12.34 -17.74
C ASP A 113 -8.98 -10.87 -17.83
N LEU A 114 -9.81 -10.05 -18.47
CA LEU A 114 -9.58 -8.61 -18.61
C LEU A 114 -9.60 -7.90 -17.25
N ARG A 115 -10.56 -8.26 -16.39
CA ARG A 115 -10.65 -7.69 -15.04
C ARG A 115 -9.44 -8.04 -14.18
N LEU A 116 -9.02 -9.30 -14.22
CA LEU A 116 -7.85 -9.76 -13.45
C LEU A 116 -6.57 -9.11 -13.97
N ALA A 117 -6.43 -8.98 -15.28
CA ALA A 117 -5.27 -8.34 -15.89
C ALA A 117 -5.21 -6.85 -15.55
N GLU A 118 -6.34 -6.16 -15.54
CA GLU A 118 -6.42 -4.75 -15.16
C GLU A 118 -5.99 -4.54 -13.70
N ALA A 119 -6.46 -5.40 -12.79
CA ALA A 119 -6.06 -5.34 -11.38
C ALA A 119 -4.56 -5.62 -11.20
N ARG A 120 -4.02 -6.60 -11.92
CA ARG A 120 -2.59 -6.92 -11.90
C ARG A 120 -1.75 -5.77 -12.45
N LEU A 121 -2.22 -5.11 -13.50
CA LEU A 121 -1.54 -3.96 -14.07
C LEU A 121 -1.44 -2.83 -13.05
N LYS A 122 -2.55 -2.50 -12.39
CA LYS A 122 -2.56 -1.46 -11.36
C LYS A 122 -1.58 -1.77 -10.22
N ARG A 123 -1.58 -3.01 -9.72
CA ARG A 123 -0.65 -3.43 -8.66
C ARG A 123 0.80 -3.33 -9.10
N ALA A 124 1.10 -3.78 -10.33
CA ALA A 124 2.45 -3.72 -10.88
C ALA A 124 2.95 -2.28 -11.03
N LEU A 125 2.10 -1.37 -11.49
CA LEU A 125 2.45 0.04 -11.65
C LEU A 125 2.71 0.70 -10.29
N ILE A 126 1.92 0.39 -9.27
CA ILE A 126 2.12 0.91 -7.92
C ILE A 126 3.45 0.40 -7.35
N ARG A 127 3.76 -0.89 -7.48
CA ARG A 127 5.02 -1.45 -7.01
C ARG A 127 6.22 -0.78 -7.68
N GLN A 128 6.18 -0.57 -8.99
CA GLN A 128 7.23 0.13 -9.72
C GLN A 128 7.40 1.57 -9.23
N SER A 129 6.27 2.27 -9.05
CA SER A 129 6.27 3.65 -8.58
C SER A 129 6.88 3.77 -7.19
N VAL A 130 6.51 2.87 -6.27
CA VAL A 130 7.02 2.87 -4.89
C VAL A 130 8.49 2.50 -4.85
N ALA A 131 8.90 1.46 -5.60
CA ALA A 131 10.29 1.02 -5.66
C ALA A 131 11.23 2.11 -6.16
N GLY A 132 10.78 2.92 -7.12
CA GLY A 132 11.56 4.00 -7.70
C GLY A 132 11.40 5.34 -6.98
N TYR A 133 10.59 5.41 -5.93
CA TYR A 133 10.29 6.68 -5.28
C TYR A 133 11.50 7.21 -4.51
N LYS A 134 11.87 8.45 -4.82
CA LYS A 134 12.92 9.18 -4.10
C LYS A 134 12.33 10.50 -3.63
N PRO A 135 12.26 10.73 -2.32
CA PRO A 135 11.76 12.00 -1.80
C PRO A 135 12.71 13.13 -2.18
N ARG A 136 12.12 14.27 -2.44
CA ARG A 136 12.88 15.50 -2.70
C ARG A 136 13.43 16.10 -1.41
#